data_5fafdd50a5c3a9e7ec82fd0e4fa1c437
#
_entry.id   5fafdd50a5c3a9e7ec82fd0e4fa1c437
#
_cell.length_a   1.000
_cell.length_b   1.000
_cell.length_c   1.000
_cell.angle_alpha   90.00
_cell.angle_beta   90.00
_cell.angle_gamma   90.00
#
_symmetry.space_group_name_H-M   'P 1'
#
loop_
_entity.id
_entity.type
_entity.pdbx_description
1 polymer ?
#
loop_
_entity_poly.entity_id
_entity_poly.type
_entity_poly.pdbx_seq_one_letter_code
_entity_poly.pdbx_strand_id
1 'polypeptide(L)'
;MKAFRCRVCDAALYFENYLCTTCGTSQGFSRDERSIVPLTAEGGYVDATGARWTVCANAGIAGCTWLAAEGNQLCFSCSLTRTRPHHDDAVGMTQYVVAERAKRHVIVELDTLGFPINPRSEDNPTGLAFDLLSSVAENVIIGHDNGLITIDVAESDIAHREKVRAKLDEPYRTMLGHFRHELGHYFETVLVQGDVLERARDLFGDETKDYQAEIDRHYSEGPPDGWESSYISTYATMHPYEDFAETFAHYLHINETIDNARQFGLMNAAPATSFTTFRDVVIGLWIPLSIALNQINRGMGRERLY
;
A
#
# COMPACT_ATOMS: atom_id res chain seq x y z
N MET A 1 9.66 -0.61 -4.31
CA MET A 1 9.59 -1.81 -5.21
C MET A 1 10.99 -2.27 -5.59
N LYS A 2 11.23 -3.57 -5.63
CA LYS A 2 12.57 -4.11 -5.93
C LYS A 2 12.85 -4.11 -7.43
N ALA A 3 14.12 -3.85 -7.79
CA ALA A 3 14.64 -4.18 -9.11
C ALA A 3 14.84 -5.70 -9.17
N PHE A 4 14.18 -6.36 -10.12
CA PHE A 4 14.28 -7.80 -10.31
C PHE A 4 15.12 -8.11 -11.55
N ARG A 5 15.59 -9.35 -11.63
CA ARG A 5 16.31 -9.88 -12.78
C ARG A 5 15.67 -11.17 -13.28
N CYS A 6 15.59 -11.32 -14.59
CA CYS A 6 15.13 -12.54 -15.20
C CYS A 6 16.13 -13.67 -14.89
N ARG A 7 15.68 -14.74 -14.26
CA ARG A 7 16.55 -15.89 -13.90
C ARG A 7 17.05 -16.69 -15.12
N VAL A 8 16.51 -16.41 -16.33
CA VAL A 8 16.90 -17.09 -17.56
C VAL A 8 17.94 -16.30 -18.35
N CYS A 9 17.82 -14.97 -18.46
CA CYS A 9 18.68 -14.15 -19.33
C CYS A 9 19.27 -12.91 -18.66
N ASP A 10 19.08 -12.75 -17.34
CA ASP A 10 19.56 -11.62 -16.53
C ASP A 10 19.02 -10.21 -16.93
N ALA A 11 18.05 -10.14 -17.83
CA ALA A 11 17.41 -8.87 -18.17
C ALA A 11 16.68 -8.27 -16.97
N ALA A 12 16.63 -6.94 -16.89
CA ALA A 12 15.88 -6.24 -15.84
C ALA A 12 14.39 -6.56 -15.94
N LEU A 13 13.78 -6.82 -14.79
CA LEU A 13 12.35 -7.00 -14.62
C LEU A 13 11.84 -6.03 -13.54
N TYR A 14 10.59 -5.62 -13.69
CA TYR A 14 9.91 -4.75 -12.75
C TYR A 14 8.77 -5.50 -12.08
N PHE A 15 8.39 -5.08 -10.90
CA PHE A 15 7.25 -5.66 -10.20
C PHE A 15 6.04 -5.75 -11.13
N GLU A 16 5.36 -6.89 -11.10
CA GLU A 16 4.24 -7.24 -11.98
C GLU A 16 4.59 -7.51 -13.47
N ASN A 17 5.85 -7.63 -13.84
CA ASN A 17 6.13 -8.22 -15.13
C ASN A 17 5.71 -9.70 -15.15
N TYR A 18 4.86 -10.05 -16.11
CA TYR A 18 4.41 -11.43 -16.38
C TYR A 18 5.14 -12.09 -17.56
N LEU A 19 6.00 -11.33 -18.24
CA LEU A 19 6.79 -11.76 -19.38
C LEU A 19 8.15 -11.04 -19.37
N CYS A 20 9.21 -11.77 -19.59
CA CYS A 20 10.51 -11.18 -19.91
C CYS A 20 10.55 -10.83 -21.40
N THR A 21 10.55 -9.54 -21.75
CA THR A 21 10.55 -9.09 -23.15
C THR A 21 11.85 -9.41 -23.90
N THR A 22 12.94 -9.72 -23.19
CA THR A 22 14.23 -10.06 -23.82
C THR A 22 14.30 -11.52 -24.25
N CYS A 23 13.84 -12.46 -23.43
CA CYS A 23 13.94 -13.90 -23.77
C CYS A 23 12.59 -14.59 -24.01
N GLY A 24 11.48 -13.89 -23.85
CA GLY A 24 10.13 -14.43 -24.06
C GLY A 24 9.64 -15.39 -22.96
N THR A 25 10.38 -15.54 -21.85
CA THR A 25 9.97 -16.44 -20.76
C THR A 25 8.84 -15.82 -19.95
N SER A 26 7.75 -16.57 -19.74
CA SER A 26 6.67 -16.21 -18.83
C SER A 26 7.18 -16.09 -17.38
N GLN A 27 6.64 -15.15 -16.63
CA GLN A 27 7.10 -14.82 -15.28
C GLN A 27 5.92 -14.80 -14.31
N GLY A 28 6.18 -15.10 -13.02
CA GLY A 28 5.24 -14.95 -11.94
C GLY A 28 5.94 -14.45 -10.68
N PHE A 29 5.22 -13.74 -9.81
CA PHE A 29 5.77 -13.30 -8.53
C PHE A 29 5.54 -14.37 -7.45
N SER A 30 6.63 -14.91 -6.90
CA SER A 30 6.61 -15.76 -5.71
C SER A 30 6.73 -14.88 -4.45
N ARG A 31 5.69 -14.90 -3.59
CA ARG A 31 5.72 -14.20 -2.31
C ARG A 31 6.77 -14.79 -1.38
N ASP A 32 6.89 -16.11 -1.31
CA ASP A 32 7.82 -16.82 -0.43
C ASP A 32 9.27 -16.50 -0.77
N GLU A 33 9.59 -16.44 -2.07
CA GLU A 33 10.93 -16.05 -2.54
C GLU A 33 11.11 -14.54 -2.64
N ARG A 34 10.03 -13.75 -2.46
CA ARG A 34 9.99 -12.29 -2.67
C ARG A 34 10.65 -11.89 -3.99
N SER A 35 10.38 -12.66 -5.06
CA SER A 35 11.06 -12.55 -6.35
C SER A 35 10.15 -12.92 -7.51
N ILE A 36 10.52 -12.42 -8.69
CA ILE A 36 9.92 -12.83 -9.96
C ILE A 36 10.65 -14.12 -10.40
N VAL A 37 9.88 -15.15 -10.74
CA VAL A 37 10.38 -16.47 -11.11
C VAL A 37 9.89 -16.88 -12.51
N PRO A 38 10.71 -17.66 -13.28
CA PRO A 38 10.28 -18.14 -14.58
C PRO A 38 9.21 -19.23 -14.43
N LEU A 39 8.24 -19.24 -15.32
CA LEU A 39 7.18 -20.24 -15.38
C LEU A 39 7.47 -21.29 -16.47
N THR A 40 6.96 -22.50 -16.25
CA THR A 40 6.89 -23.53 -17.31
C THR A 40 5.89 -23.12 -18.40
N ALA A 41 5.86 -23.84 -19.51
CA ALA A 41 4.89 -23.61 -20.59
C ALA A 41 3.43 -23.76 -20.12
N GLU A 42 3.19 -24.57 -19.09
CA GLU A 42 1.88 -24.81 -18.48
C GLU A 42 1.54 -23.78 -17.37
N GLY A 43 2.39 -22.78 -17.15
CA GLY A 43 2.16 -21.72 -16.16
C GLY A 43 2.48 -22.14 -14.71
N GLY A 44 3.27 -23.21 -14.53
CA GLY A 44 3.67 -23.71 -13.22
C GLY A 44 5.08 -23.25 -12.81
N TYR A 45 5.36 -23.35 -11.51
CA TYR A 45 6.67 -23.16 -10.92
C TYR A 45 6.89 -24.17 -9.79
N VAL A 46 8.11 -24.68 -9.65
CA VAL A 46 8.52 -25.51 -8.51
C VAL A 46 9.68 -24.81 -7.81
N ASP A 47 9.51 -24.52 -6.53
CA ASP A 47 10.55 -23.85 -5.75
C ASP A 47 11.65 -24.80 -5.28
N ALA A 48 12.66 -24.26 -4.60
CA ALA A 48 13.81 -25.02 -4.11
C ALA A 48 13.45 -26.09 -3.05
N THR A 49 12.29 -26.00 -2.42
CA THR A 49 11.78 -26.99 -1.44
C THR A 49 11.00 -28.12 -2.11
N GLY A 50 10.69 -27.98 -3.41
CA GLY A 50 9.85 -28.91 -4.16
C GLY A 50 8.35 -28.55 -4.11
N ALA A 51 7.98 -27.44 -3.47
CA ALA A 51 6.59 -26.98 -3.46
C ALA A 51 6.20 -26.45 -4.85
N ARG A 52 4.96 -26.73 -5.22
CA ARG A 52 4.39 -26.38 -6.53
C ARG A 52 3.53 -25.17 -6.46
N TRP A 53 3.63 -24.33 -7.46
CA TRP A 53 2.95 -23.07 -7.59
C TRP A 53 2.33 -22.93 -8.98
N THR A 54 1.22 -22.25 -9.08
CA THR A 54 0.52 -21.97 -10.35
C THR A 54 0.16 -20.49 -10.44
N VAL A 55 -0.11 -20.00 -11.65
CA VAL A 55 -0.60 -18.64 -11.86
C VAL A 55 -1.94 -18.47 -11.13
N CYS A 56 -2.10 -17.35 -10.41
CA CYS A 56 -3.32 -17.01 -9.71
C CYS A 56 -4.53 -16.96 -10.67
N ALA A 57 -5.67 -17.52 -10.28
CA ALA A 57 -6.90 -17.51 -11.08
C ALA A 57 -7.38 -16.09 -11.42
N ASN A 58 -7.02 -15.08 -10.62
CA ASN A 58 -7.32 -13.68 -10.91
C ASN A 58 -6.37 -13.03 -11.94
N ALA A 59 -5.50 -13.79 -12.61
CA ALA A 59 -4.63 -13.23 -13.67
C ALA A 59 -5.43 -12.52 -14.77
N GLY A 60 -6.52 -13.14 -15.26
CA GLY A 60 -7.38 -12.56 -16.28
C GLY A 60 -8.36 -11.48 -15.78
N ILE A 61 -8.69 -11.49 -14.49
CA ILE A 61 -9.73 -10.60 -13.92
C ILE A 61 -9.10 -9.34 -13.29
N ALA A 62 -8.02 -9.53 -12.53
CA ALA A 62 -7.36 -8.47 -11.76
C ALA A 62 -5.93 -8.15 -12.27
N GLY A 63 -5.52 -8.72 -13.41
CA GLY A 63 -4.15 -8.60 -13.91
C GLY A 63 -3.12 -9.15 -12.92
N CYS A 64 -3.47 -10.17 -12.14
CA CYS A 64 -2.61 -10.70 -11.09
C CYS A 64 -1.44 -11.48 -11.68
N THR A 65 -0.23 -11.15 -11.26
CA THR A 65 1.02 -11.80 -11.68
C THR A 65 1.60 -12.72 -10.59
N TRP A 66 0.91 -12.84 -9.46
CA TRP A 66 1.38 -13.63 -8.34
C TRP A 66 1.05 -15.11 -8.50
N LEU A 67 1.84 -15.93 -7.82
CA LEU A 67 1.63 -17.37 -7.78
C LEU A 67 0.76 -17.78 -6.59
N ALA A 68 -0.10 -18.77 -6.83
CA ALA A 68 -0.88 -19.48 -5.83
C ALA A 68 -0.21 -20.84 -5.55
N ALA A 69 -0.21 -21.27 -4.28
CA ALA A 69 0.23 -22.61 -3.92
C ALA A 69 -0.64 -23.67 -4.57
N GLU A 70 -0.08 -24.84 -4.88
CA GLU A 70 -0.82 -25.98 -5.44
C GLU A 70 -2.05 -26.31 -4.56
N GLY A 71 -3.19 -26.50 -5.20
CA GLY A 71 -4.48 -26.70 -4.53
C GLY A 71 -5.24 -25.42 -4.22
N ASN A 72 -4.61 -24.25 -4.26
CA ASN A 72 -5.28 -22.95 -4.13
C ASN A 72 -5.52 -22.32 -5.50
N GLN A 73 -6.70 -21.71 -5.67
CA GLN A 73 -7.00 -20.94 -6.88
C GLN A 73 -6.40 -19.54 -6.84
N LEU A 74 -6.38 -18.90 -5.66
CA LEU A 74 -5.95 -17.53 -5.47
C LEU A 74 -4.58 -17.46 -4.77
N CYS A 75 -3.77 -16.50 -5.20
CA CYS A 75 -2.58 -16.13 -4.46
C CYS A 75 -2.94 -15.45 -3.13
N PHE A 76 -1.96 -15.30 -2.23
CA PHE A 76 -2.18 -14.70 -0.92
C PHE A 76 -2.85 -13.32 -0.99
N SER A 77 -2.38 -12.42 -1.85
CA SER A 77 -2.98 -11.08 -1.98
C SER A 77 -4.44 -11.14 -2.46
N CYS A 78 -4.74 -11.96 -3.47
CA CYS A 78 -6.10 -12.09 -3.98
C CYS A 78 -7.05 -12.79 -3.00
N SER A 79 -6.56 -13.69 -2.14
CA SER A 79 -7.38 -14.34 -1.11
C SER A 79 -7.82 -13.40 0.00
N LEU A 80 -7.16 -12.26 0.17
CA LEU A 80 -7.57 -11.21 1.12
C LEU A 80 -8.77 -10.39 0.61
N THR A 81 -9.09 -10.40 -0.70
CA THR A 81 -10.27 -9.70 -1.23
C THR A 81 -11.52 -10.54 -1.01
N ARG A 82 -12.44 -10.04 -0.20
CA ARG A 82 -13.72 -10.63 0.13
C ARG A 82 -14.79 -10.29 -0.92
N THR A 83 -14.85 -9.01 -1.28
CA THR A 83 -15.87 -8.47 -2.22
C THR A 83 -15.18 -7.64 -3.31
N ARG A 84 -15.68 -7.72 -4.52
CA ARG A 84 -15.25 -6.95 -5.68
C ARG A 84 -16.45 -6.43 -6.48
N PRO A 85 -16.27 -5.47 -7.40
CA PRO A 85 -17.35 -5.00 -8.27
C PRO A 85 -18.01 -6.14 -9.05
N HIS A 86 -19.29 -5.98 -9.35
CA HIS A 86 -20.03 -6.96 -10.14
C HIS A 86 -19.45 -7.03 -11.56
N HIS A 87 -19.51 -8.20 -12.19
CA HIS A 87 -18.93 -8.43 -13.52
C HIS A 87 -19.58 -7.57 -14.63
N ASP A 88 -20.82 -7.13 -14.45
CA ASP A 88 -21.53 -6.23 -15.36
C ASP A 88 -21.13 -4.75 -15.19
N ASP A 89 -20.46 -4.40 -14.11
CA ASP A 89 -19.88 -3.07 -13.90
C ASP A 89 -18.51 -2.97 -14.59
N ALA A 90 -18.52 -2.72 -15.90
CA ALA A 90 -17.29 -2.65 -16.71
C ALA A 90 -16.32 -1.55 -16.23
N VAL A 91 -16.84 -0.44 -15.70
CA VAL A 91 -16.03 0.67 -15.18
C VAL A 91 -15.39 0.25 -13.87
N GLY A 92 -16.19 -0.23 -12.91
CA GLY A 92 -15.71 -0.74 -11.63
C GLY A 92 -14.71 -1.89 -11.79
N MET A 93 -14.93 -2.80 -12.75
CA MET A 93 -13.98 -3.88 -13.04
C MET A 93 -12.65 -3.38 -13.60
N THR A 94 -12.65 -2.33 -14.42
CA THR A 94 -11.40 -1.70 -14.89
C THR A 94 -10.64 -1.04 -13.73
N GLN A 95 -11.34 -0.33 -12.87
CA GLN A 95 -10.81 0.32 -11.67
C GLN A 95 -10.33 -0.70 -10.64
N TYR A 96 -11.02 -1.84 -10.51
CA TYR A 96 -10.63 -2.96 -9.66
C TYR A 96 -9.23 -3.50 -9.99
N VAL A 97 -8.85 -3.58 -11.27
CA VAL A 97 -7.50 -4.00 -11.68
C VAL A 97 -6.43 -3.07 -11.08
N VAL A 98 -6.69 -1.76 -11.09
CA VAL A 98 -5.77 -0.76 -10.52
C VAL A 98 -5.70 -0.85 -9.00
N ALA A 99 -6.86 -1.02 -8.34
CA ALA A 99 -6.92 -1.21 -6.89
C ALA A 99 -6.18 -2.49 -6.44
N GLU A 100 -6.41 -3.61 -7.12
CA GLU A 100 -5.71 -4.87 -6.84
C GLU A 100 -4.19 -4.76 -7.05
N ARG A 101 -3.75 -3.99 -8.05
CA ARG A 101 -2.31 -3.70 -8.24
C ARG A 101 -1.74 -2.93 -7.05
N ALA A 102 -2.43 -1.89 -6.59
CA ALA A 102 -2.01 -1.11 -5.41
C ALA A 102 -2.01 -1.98 -4.14
N LYS A 103 -3.00 -2.85 -3.97
CA LYS A 103 -3.05 -3.80 -2.84
C LYS A 103 -1.86 -4.78 -2.87
N ARG A 104 -1.56 -5.40 -4.02
CA ARG A 104 -0.38 -6.28 -4.15
C ARG A 104 0.91 -5.56 -3.80
N HIS A 105 1.02 -4.30 -4.21
CA HIS A 105 2.17 -3.46 -3.93
C HIS A 105 2.36 -3.26 -2.41
N VAL A 106 1.32 -2.82 -1.70
CA VAL A 106 1.41 -2.60 -0.25
C VAL A 106 1.64 -3.90 0.52
N ILE A 107 1.09 -5.04 0.08
CA ILE A 107 1.36 -6.34 0.71
C ILE A 107 2.85 -6.70 0.63
N VAL A 108 3.52 -6.49 -0.52
CA VAL A 108 4.98 -6.70 -0.65
C VAL A 108 5.77 -5.73 0.24
N GLU A 109 5.31 -4.51 0.36
CA GLU A 109 5.91 -3.51 1.23
C GLU A 109 5.85 -3.94 2.70
N LEU A 110 4.67 -4.37 3.16
CA LEU A 110 4.47 -4.90 4.52
C LEU A 110 5.33 -6.15 4.78
N ASP A 111 5.35 -7.11 3.86
CA ASP A 111 6.22 -8.31 3.94
C ASP A 111 7.70 -7.93 4.01
N THR A 112 8.11 -6.89 3.29
CA THR A 112 9.51 -6.42 3.26
C THR A 112 9.92 -5.80 4.60
N LEU A 113 9.01 -5.08 5.24
CA LEU A 113 9.22 -4.44 6.54
C LEU A 113 8.94 -5.37 7.72
N GLY A 114 8.41 -6.59 7.46
CA GLY A 114 8.18 -7.60 8.49
C GLY A 114 6.89 -7.41 9.29
N PHE A 115 5.94 -6.65 8.77
CA PHE A 115 4.62 -6.51 9.40
C PHE A 115 3.82 -7.83 9.31
N PRO A 116 3.16 -8.27 10.40
CA PRO A 116 2.36 -9.48 10.37
C PRO A 116 1.06 -9.26 9.59
N ILE A 117 0.82 -10.07 8.56
CA ILE A 117 -0.42 -10.04 7.80
C ILE A 117 -1.21 -11.31 8.12
N ASN A 118 -2.19 -11.18 9.00
CA ASN A 118 -3.04 -12.27 9.46
C ASN A 118 -4.39 -12.22 8.73
N PRO A 119 -4.67 -13.12 7.78
CA PRO A 119 -5.93 -13.11 7.04
C PRO A 119 -7.14 -13.30 7.95
N ARG A 120 -8.26 -12.70 7.56
CA ARG A 120 -9.56 -12.94 8.19
C ARG A 120 -10.03 -14.37 7.91
N SER A 121 -10.52 -15.04 8.93
CA SER A 121 -11.08 -16.39 8.88
C SER A 121 -12.13 -16.57 9.96
N GLU A 122 -12.75 -17.74 10.01
CA GLU A 122 -13.68 -18.11 11.11
C GLU A 122 -12.97 -18.06 12.47
N ASP A 123 -11.70 -18.52 12.53
CA ASP A 123 -10.89 -18.53 13.75
C ASP A 123 -10.25 -17.17 14.04
N ASN A 124 -10.22 -16.26 13.06
CA ASN A 124 -9.66 -14.91 13.18
C ASN A 124 -10.62 -13.86 12.58
N PRO A 125 -11.74 -13.56 13.22
CA PRO A 125 -12.78 -12.69 12.67
C PRO A 125 -12.37 -11.22 12.53
N THR A 126 -11.30 -10.78 13.20
CA THR A 126 -10.71 -9.44 13.10
C THR A 126 -9.46 -9.40 12.22
N GLY A 127 -9.16 -10.52 11.55
CA GLY A 127 -8.06 -10.59 10.60
C GLY A 127 -8.30 -9.72 9.38
N LEU A 128 -7.22 -9.46 8.63
CA LEU A 128 -7.22 -8.57 7.48
C LEU A 128 -8.02 -9.14 6.31
N ALA A 129 -8.95 -8.34 5.79
CA ALA A 129 -9.66 -8.58 4.54
C ALA A 129 -9.98 -7.24 3.85
N PHE A 130 -10.29 -7.30 2.55
CA PHE A 130 -10.62 -6.13 1.75
C PHE A 130 -11.95 -6.30 1.02
N ASP A 131 -12.78 -5.26 1.07
CA ASP A 131 -13.90 -5.03 0.17
C ASP A 131 -13.51 -3.92 -0.80
N LEU A 132 -13.39 -4.26 -2.08
CA LEU A 132 -13.09 -3.34 -3.16
C LEU A 132 -14.39 -3.06 -3.92
N LEU A 133 -15.06 -1.97 -3.57
CA LEU A 133 -16.41 -1.66 -4.01
C LEU A 133 -16.43 -0.55 -5.06
N SER A 134 -17.49 -0.47 -5.84
CA SER A 134 -17.66 0.55 -6.89
C SER A 134 -18.77 1.51 -6.50
N SER A 135 -18.45 2.80 -6.37
CA SER A 135 -19.44 3.86 -6.12
C SER A 135 -20.35 4.16 -7.31
N VAL A 136 -20.14 3.50 -8.44
CA VAL A 136 -21.10 3.56 -9.57
C VAL A 136 -22.41 2.88 -9.21
N ALA A 137 -22.38 1.81 -8.42
CA ALA A 137 -23.54 1.01 -8.06
C ALA A 137 -24.18 1.41 -6.72
N GLU A 138 -23.38 1.90 -5.77
CA GLU A 138 -23.81 2.22 -4.41
C GLU A 138 -22.91 3.27 -3.77
N ASN A 139 -23.36 3.90 -2.67
CA ASN A 139 -22.50 4.82 -1.92
C ASN A 139 -21.46 4.02 -1.14
N VAL A 140 -20.18 4.21 -1.45
CA VAL A 140 -19.06 3.53 -0.79
C VAL A 140 -18.43 4.51 0.20
N ILE A 141 -18.32 4.07 1.45
CA ILE A 141 -17.56 4.76 2.49
C ILE A 141 -16.23 4.01 2.63
N ILE A 142 -15.14 4.69 2.34
CA ILE A 142 -13.79 4.18 2.55
C ILE A 142 -13.53 4.14 4.06
N GLY A 143 -12.92 3.08 4.56
CA GLY A 143 -12.60 2.98 5.99
C GLY A 143 -12.21 1.57 6.42
N HIS A 144 -11.81 1.47 7.68
CA HIS A 144 -11.47 0.23 8.36
C HIS A 144 -12.49 -0.08 9.46
N ASP A 145 -12.96 -1.31 9.52
CA ASP A 145 -13.79 -1.84 10.60
C ASP A 145 -13.40 -3.27 10.97
N ASN A 146 -12.88 -3.46 12.18
CA ASN A 146 -12.54 -4.79 12.72
C ASN A 146 -11.75 -5.68 11.76
N GLY A 147 -10.70 -5.16 11.13
CA GLY A 147 -9.82 -5.88 10.19
C GLY A 147 -10.33 -5.92 8.75
N LEU A 148 -11.54 -5.43 8.48
CA LEU A 148 -12.06 -5.25 7.14
C LEU A 148 -11.77 -3.84 6.65
N ILE A 149 -11.07 -3.74 5.52
CA ILE A 149 -10.79 -2.49 4.84
C ILE A 149 -11.69 -2.38 3.61
N THR A 150 -12.48 -1.30 3.54
CA THR A 150 -13.31 -0.97 2.39
C THR A 150 -12.65 0.14 1.57
N ILE A 151 -12.48 -0.09 0.27
CA ILE A 151 -11.93 0.89 -0.68
C ILE A 151 -12.92 1.11 -1.82
N ASP A 152 -13.17 2.37 -2.15
CA ASP A 152 -13.85 2.72 -3.40
C ASP A 152 -12.87 2.62 -4.58
N VAL A 153 -13.13 1.71 -5.52
CA VAL A 153 -12.28 1.54 -6.69
C VAL A 153 -12.30 2.77 -7.62
N ALA A 154 -13.29 3.66 -7.49
CA ALA A 154 -13.36 4.92 -8.24
C ALA A 154 -12.19 5.86 -7.93
N GLU A 155 -11.53 5.73 -6.78
CA GLU A 155 -10.28 6.43 -6.45
C GLU A 155 -9.10 6.04 -7.39
N SER A 156 -9.27 5.02 -8.22
CA SER A 156 -8.34 4.69 -9.31
C SER A 156 -8.43 5.68 -10.48
N ASP A 157 -9.55 6.35 -10.65
CA ASP A 157 -9.74 7.36 -11.70
C ASP A 157 -9.06 8.67 -11.30
N ILE A 158 -8.14 9.14 -12.15
CA ILE A 158 -7.34 10.35 -11.86
C ILE A 158 -8.25 11.59 -11.78
N ALA A 159 -9.23 11.72 -12.68
CA ALA A 159 -10.10 12.90 -12.70
C ALA A 159 -11.03 12.92 -11.48
N HIS A 160 -11.57 11.77 -11.08
CA HIS A 160 -12.35 11.62 -9.84
C HIS A 160 -11.50 12.02 -8.63
N ARG A 161 -10.33 11.41 -8.48
CA ARG A 161 -9.42 11.63 -7.36
C ARG A 161 -8.98 13.09 -7.25
N GLU A 162 -8.58 13.73 -8.36
CA GLU A 162 -8.18 15.15 -8.34
C GLU A 162 -9.31 16.08 -7.94
N LYS A 163 -10.55 15.76 -8.34
CA LYS A 163 -11.73 16.51 -7.91
C LYS A 163 -11.96 16.40 -6.40
N VAL A 164 -11.83 15.21 -5.83
CA VAL A 164 -11.99 14.99 -4.38
C VAL A 164 -10.82 15.61 -3.63
N ARG A 165 -9.58 15.42 -4.09
CA ARG A 165 -8.37 16.04 -3.54
C ARG A 165 -8.49 17.55 -3.41
N ALA A 166 -8.94 18.23 -4.49
CA ALA A 166 -9.13 19.67 -4.48
C ALA A 166 -10.26 20.13 -3.52
N LYS A 167 -11.26 19.27 -3.29
CA LYS A 167 -12.37 19.57 -2.37
C LYS A 167 -11.94 19.43 -0.91
N LEU A 168 -11.11 18.46 -0.59
CA LEU A 168 -10.71 18.09 0.77
C LEU A 168 -9.36 18.69 1.19
N ASP A 169 -8.65 19.36 0.25
CA ASP A 169 -7.30 19.89 0.46
C ASP A 169 -6.28 18.83 0.92
N GLU A 170 -6.36 17.63 0.32
CA GLU A 170 -5.48 16.50 0.60
C GLU A 170 -4.36 16.40 -0.45
N PRO A 171 -3.15 16.90 -0.21
CA PRO A 171 -2.07 16.91 -1.23
C PRO A 171 -1.65 15.52 -1.68
N TYR A 172 -1.68 14.52 -0.78
CA TYR A 172 -1.27 13.14 -1.04
C TYR A 172 -2.47 12.20 -1.03
N ARG A 173 -3.22 12.20 -2.15
CA ARG A 173 -4.36 11.31 -2.35
C ARG A 173 -4.12 10.39 -3.53
N THR A 174 -3.76 9.13 -3.29
CA THR A 174 -3.52 8.10 -4.31
C THR A 174 -4.18 6.79 -3.90
N MET A 175 -4.47 5.89 -4.84
CA MET A 175 -4.99 4.55 -4.51
C MET A 175 -4.07 3.81 -3.53
N LEU A 176 -2.76 3.86 -3.73
CA LEU A 176 -1.79 3.27 -2.82
C LEU A 176 -1.78 3.97 -1.45
N GLY A 177 -1.96 5.29 -1.43
CA GLY A 177 -2.10 6.10 -0.22
C GLY A 177 -3.28 5.66 0.63
N HIS A 178 -4.45 5.44 0.03
CA HIS A 178 -5.62 4.91 0.75
C HIS A 178 -5.34 3.55 1.38
N PHE A 179 -4.76 2.60 0.63
CA PHE A 179 -4.39 1.31 1.23
C PHE A 179 -3.43 1.45 2.41
N ARG A 180 -2.44 2.34 2.31
CA ARG A 180 -1.49 2.57 3.40
C ARG A 180 -2.16 3.18 4.62
N HIS A 181 -3.06 4.15 4.42
CA HIS A 181 -3.82 4.81 5.47
C HIS A 181 -4.73 3.83 6.21
N GLU A 182 -5.59 3.11 5.48
CA GLU A 182 -6.53 2.14 6.08
C GLU A 182 -5.80 0.97 6.76
N LEU A 183 -4.64 0.57 6.23
CA LEU A 183 -3.76 -0.37 6.91
C LEU A 183 -3.15 0.22 8.18
N GLY A 184 -2.97 1.55 8.26
CA GLY A 184 -2.58 2.24 9.49
C GLY A 184 -3.60 1.97 10.59
N HIS A 185 -4.88 2.16 10.32
CA HIS A 185 -5.96 1.84 11.26
C HIS A 185 -5.96 0.36 11.68
N TYR A 186 -5.78 -0.56 10.71
CA TYR A 186 -5.65 -1.98 11.03
C TYR A 186 -4.45 -2.26 11.94
N PHE A 187 -3.26 -1.74 11.61
CA PHE A 187 -2.06 -1.98 12.39
C PHE A 187 -2.07 -1.26 13.74
N GLU A 188 -2.78 -0.18 13.92
CA GLU A 188 -3.02 0.40 15.23
C GLU A 188 -3.67 -0.63 16.15
N THR A 189 -4.74 -1.29 15.70
CA THR A 189 -5.42 -2.33 16.48
C THR A 189 -4.55 -3.56 16.77
N VAL A 190 -3.58 -3.87 15.92
CA VAL A 190 -2.67 -5.02 16.05
C VAL A 190 -1.46 -4.69 16.92
N LEU A 191 -0.89 -3.51 16.80
CA LEU A 191 0.39 -3.13 17.39
C LEU A 191 0.26 -2.31 18.68
N VAL A 192 -0.81 -1.49 18.79
CA VAL A 192 -1.01 -0.58 19.93
C VAL A 192 -1.84 -1.27 21.00
N GLN A 193 -1.20 -2.14 21.75
CA GLN A 193 -1.84 -2.90 22.83
C GLN A 193 -0.94 -2.97 24.07
N GLY A 194 -1.55 -3.20 25.24
CA GLY A 194 -0.82 -3.36 26.48
C GLY A 194 0.06 -2.15 26.81
N ASP A 195 1.33 -2.39 27.12
CA ASP A 195 2.29 -1.35 27.52
C ASP A 195 2.60 -0.33 26.40
N VAL A 196 2.27 -0.67 25.14
CA VAL A 196 2.49 0.23 24.00
C VAL A 196 1.43 1.32 23.95
N LEU A 197 0.23 1.08 24.48
CA LEU A 197 -0.90 2.01 24.44
C LEU A 197 -0.59 3.35 25.12
N GLU A 198 0.04 3.34 26.30
CA GLU A 198 0.41 4.59 26.99
C GLU A 198 1.38 5.42 26.16
N ARG A 199 2.37 4.76 25.54
CA ARG A 199 3.32 5.46 24.65
C ARG A 199 2.65 6.01 23.39
N ALA A 200 1.66 5.30 22.85
CA ALA A 200 0.88 5.80 21.71
C ALA A 200 0.09 7.05 22.12
N ARG A 201 -0.55 7.05 23.30
CA ARG A 201 -1.24 8.22 23.85
C ARG A 201 -0.32 9.42 24.09
N ASP A 202 0.91 9.18 24.54
CA ASP A 202 1.91 10.24 24.69
C ASP A 202 2.32 10.87 23.34
N LEU A 203 2.25 10.11 22.24
CA LEU A 203 2.65 10.54 20.91
C LEU A 203 1.49 11.14 20.13
N PHE A 204 0.35 10.48 20.10
CA PHE A 204 -0.79 10.78 19.23
C PHE A 204 -1.98 11.41 19.98
N GLY A 205 -2.03 11.27 21.30
CA GLY A 205 -3.14 11.74 22.14
C GLY A 205 -4.10 10.63 22.54
N ASP A 206 -5.25 11.03 23.10
CA ASP A 206 -6.26 10.13 23.64
C ASP A 206 -7.20 9.65 22.53
N GLU A 207 -7.03 8.38 22.11
CA GLU A 207 -7.85 7.72 21.09
C GLU A 207 -9.31 7.50 21.49
N THR A 208 -9.65 7.70 22.78
CA THR A 208 -11.03 7.51 23.28
C THR A 208 -11.91 8.74 23.08
N LYS A 209 -11.39 9.83 22.51
CA LYS A 209 -12.18 11.01 22.18
C LYS A 209 -13.33 10.66 21.23
N ASP A 210 -14.42 11.42 21.31
CA ASP A 210 -15.56 11.25 20.42
C ASP A 210 -15.15 11.57 18.97
N TYR A 211 -15.02 10.51 18.16
CA TYR A 211 -14.56 10.61 16.78
C TYR A 211 -15.43 11.51 15.92
N GLN A 212 -16.78 11.46 16.06
CA GLN A 212 -17.67 12.30 15.26
C GLN A 212 -17.56 13.78 15.69
N ALA A 213 -17.46 14.06 16.98
CA ALA A 213 -17.27 15.42 17.47
C ALA A 213 -15.96 16.05 16.97
N GLU A 214 -14.87 15.26 16.91
CA GLU A 214 -13.59 15.72 16.40
C GLU A 214 -13.60 15.92 14.87
N ILE A 215 -14.33 15.08 14.11
CA ILE A 215 -14.62 15.31 12.68
C ILE A 215 -15.34 16.63 12.48
N ASP A 216 -16.44 16.84 13.20
CA ASP A 216 -17.27 18.04 13.07
C ASP A 216 -16.48 19.32 13.42
N ARG A 217 -15.63 19.24 14.47
CA ARG A 217 -14.69 20.30 14.82
C ARG A 217 -13.72 20.59 13.68
N HIS A 218 -13.06 19.54 13.14
CA HIS A 218 -12.06 19.70 12.09
C HIS A 218 -12.63 20.38 10.83
N TYR A 219 -13.82 19.97 10.39
CA TYR A 219 -14.43 20.55 9.19
C TYR A 219 -15.08 21.93 9.44
N SER A 220 -15.41 22.31 10.68
CA SER A 220 -15.96 23.62 11.01
C SER A 220 -14.92 24.66 11.37
N GLU A 221 -13.84 24.26 12.05
CA GLU A 221 -12.81 25.17 12.59
C GLU A 221 -11.48 25.08 11.85
N GLY A 222 -11.24 23.98 11.11
CA GLY A 222 -9.96 23.67 10.47
C GLY A 222 -8.94 23.11 11.45
N PRO A 223 -7.69 22.91 10.97
CA PRO A 223 -6.59 22.47 11.81
C PRO A 223 -6.18 23.58 12.80
N PRO A 224 -5.59 23.21 13.95
CA PRO A 224 -5.11 24.19 14.92
C PRO A 224 -3.92 25.01 14.34
N ASP A 225 -3.79 26.27 14.79
CA ASP A 225 -2.69 27.14 14.38
C ASP A 225 -1.32 26.48 14.71
N GLY A 226 -0.39 26.48 13.73
CA GLY A 226 0.95 25.92 13.90
C GLY A 226 1.00 24.39 13.90
N TRP A 227 -0.03 23.72 13.37
CA TRP A 227 -0.13 22.26 13.29
C TRP A 227 1.12 21.62 12.62
N GLU A 228 1.74 22.29 11.67
CA GLU A 228 2.89 21.79 10.90
C GLU A 228 4.12 21.47 11.78
N SER A 229 4.14 21.98 13.00
CA SER A 229 5.21 21.66 13.95
C SER A 229 5.02 20.32 14.68
N SER A 230 3.82 19.74 14.63
CA SER A 230 3.44 18.59 15.44
C SER A 230 2.77 17.45 14.68
N TYR A 231 2.18 17.74 13.52
CA TYR A 231 1.44 16.77 12.71
C TYR A 231 1.99 16.66 11.29
N ILE A 232 1.81 15.50 10.67
CA ILE A 232 2.32 15.22 9.31
C ILE A 232 1.38 15.77 8.22
N SER A 233 0.10 15.95 8.53
CA SER A 233 -0.92 16.50 7.63
C SER A 233 -2.00 17.26 8.40
N THR A 234 -2.81 18.07 7.71
CA THR A 234 -3.99 18.71 8.32
C THR A 234 -4.98 17.65 8.79
N TYR A 235 -5.12 16.55 8.04
CA TYR A 235 -6.02 15.45 8.36
C TYR A 235 -5.60 14.73 9.66
N ALA A 236 -4.31 14.57 9.91
CA ALA A 236 -3.78 14.02 11.16
C ALA A 236 -4.23 14.81 12.42
N THR A 237 -4.53 16.12 12.27
CA THR A 237 -5.01 16.93 13.39
C THR A 237 -6.45 16.64 13.83
N MET A 238 -7.16 15.83 13.03
CA MET A 238 -8.57 15.56 13.25
C MET A 238 -8.80 14.70 14.51
N HIS A 239 -8.12 13.56 14.59
CA HIS A 239 -8.26 12.61 15.69
C HIS A 239 -6.95 11.81 15.88
N PRO A 240 -6.57 11.37 17.09
CA PRO A 240 -5.42 10.49 17.32
C PRO A 240 -5.39 9.25 16.42
N TYR A 241 -6.54 8.67 16.12
CA TYR A 241 -6.71 7.54 15.22
C TYR A 241 -6.24 7.87 13.79
N GLU A 242 -6.56 9.06 13.30
CA GLU A 242 -6.12 9.55 11.97
C GLU A 242 -4.63 9.92 11.98
N ASP A 243 -4.13 10.49 13.08
CA ASP A 243 -2.70 10.83 13.20
C ASP A 243 -1.83 9.58 13.13
N PHE A 244 -2.25 8.49 13.80
CA PHE A 244 -1.57 7.20 13.68
C PHE A 244 -1.60 6.69 12.24
N ALA A 245 -2.76 6.69 11.58
CA ALA A 245 -2.91 6.18 10.22
C ALA A 245 -2.09 6.99 9.20
N GLU A 246 -2.12 8.32 9.29
CA GLU A 246 -1.31 9.22 8.45
C GLU A 246 0.20 9.01 8.68
N THR A 247 0.62 8.92 9.95
CA THR A 247 2.02 8.65 10.30
C THR A 247 2.47 7.28 9.80
N PHE A 248 1.64 6.25 9.91
CA PHE A 248 1.90 4.91 9.38
C PHE A 248 2.03 4.93 7.85
N ALA A 249 1.10 5.58 7.15
CA ALA A 249 1.14 5.72 5.70
C ALA A 249 2.43 6.40 5.22
N HIS A 250 2.86 7.45 5.92
CA HIS A 250 4.13 8.14 5.62
C HIS A 250 5.35 7.30 5.94
N TYR A 251 5.32 6.52 7.04
CA TYR A 251 6.39 5.58 7.36
C TYR A 251 6.61 4.58 6.22
N LEU A 252 5.55 3.97 5.70
CA LEU A 252 5.61 3.04 4.57
C LEU A 252 6.17 3.74 3.31
N HIS A 253 5.55 4.83 2.91
CA HIS A 253 5.89 5.59 1.73
C HIS A 253 7.35 6.08 1.72
N ILE A 254 7.87 6.57 2.84
CA ILE A 254 9.26 7.01 2.99
C ILE A 254 10.23 5.84 2.83
N ASN A 255 9.99 4.73 3.54
CA ASN A 255 10.85 3.55 3.45
C ASN A 255 10.91 2.98 2.03
N GLU A 256 9.75 2.84 1.38
CA GLU A 256 9.71 2.31 0.02
C GLU A 256 10.38 3.24 -0.98
N THR A 257 10.17 4.55 -0.87
CA THR A 257 10.78 5.52 -1.80
C THR A 257 12.31 5.52 -1.68
N ILE A 258 12.83 5.46 -0.45
CA ILE A 258 14.27 5.34 -0.19
C ILE A 258 14.82 4.02 -0.75
N ASP A 259 14.14 2.89 -0.52
CA ASP A 259 14.56 1.59 -1.05
C ASP A 259 14.56 1.58 -2.58
N ASN A 260 13.54 2.14 -3.22
CA ASN A 260 13.49 2.31 -4.67
C ASN A 260 14.66 3.17 -5.19
N ALA A 261 14.89 4.33 -4.59
CA ALA A 261 15.98 5.22 -4.99
C ALA A 261 17.35 4.51 -4.93
N ARG A 262 17.56 3.67 -3.91
CA ARG A 262 18.77 2.85 -3.78
C ARG A 262 18.87 1.78 -4.85
N GLN A 263 17.81 1.01 -5.05
CA GLN A 263 17.80 -0.13 -5.97
C GLN A 263 17.94 0.30 -7.44
N PHE A 264 17.45 1.48 -7.77
CA PHE A 264 17.56 2.06 -9.12
C PHE A 264 18.76 3.00 -9.27
N GLY A 265 19.68 3.04 -8.29
CA GLY A 265 20.93 3.80 -8.39
C GLY A 265 20.79 5.32 -8.28
N LEU A 266 19.64 5.82 -7.83
CA LEU A 266 19.44 7.25 -7.58
C LEU A 266 20.05 7.71 -6.25
N MET A 267 20.35 6.77 -5.36
CA MET A 267 20.93 7.02 -4.05
C MET A 267 21.97 5.96 -3.72
N ASN A 268 23.18 6.38 -3.35
CA ASN A 268 24.21 5.48 -2.82
C ASN A 268 24.29 5.65 -1.29
N ALA A 269 23.35 5.03 -0.58
CA ALA A 269 23.24 5.11 0.87
C ALA A 269 23.04 3.71 1.49
N ALA A 270 23.30 3.61 2.79
CA ALA A 270 22.94 2.41 3.56
C ALA A 270 21.42 2.20 3.58
N PRO A 271 20.92 0.96 3.77
CA PRO A 271 19.49 0.71 3.95
C PRO A 271 18.91 1.55 5.10
N ALA A 272 17.64 1.97 4.99
CA ALA A 272 16.95 2.69 6.07
C ALA A 272 17.00 1.91 7.40
N THR A 273 16.92 0.59 7.35
CA THR A 273 17.04 -0.31 8.50
C THR A 273 18.41 -0.29 9.19
N SER A 274 19.44 0.33 8.60
CA SER A 274 20.77 0.49 9.21
C SER A 274 20.88 1.69 10.15
N PHE A 275 19.85 2.55 10.19
CA PHE A 275 19.81 3.71 11.05
C PHE A 275 19.22 3.37 12.42
N THR A 276 19.73 4.02 13.48
CA THR A 276 19.29 3.73 14.86
C THR A 276 17.88 4.25 15.13
N THR A 277 17.51 5.38 14.50
CA THR A 277 16.17 5.98 14.66
C THR A 277 15.57 6.33 13.31
N PHE A 278 14.25 6.32 13.22
CA PHE A 278 13.55 6.75 12.01
C PHE A 278 13.75 8.25 11.73
N ARG A 279 13.96 9.05 12.77
CA ARG A 279 14.33 10.46 12.63
C ARG A 279 15.60 10.63 11.81
N ASP A 280 16.61 9.79 12.03
CA ASP A 280 17.87 9.85 11.27
C ASP A 280 17.66 9.45 9.80
N VAL A 281 16.76 8.50 9.54
CA VAL A 281 16.32 8.16 8.17
C VAL A 281 15.65 9.36 7.49
N VAL A 282 14.75 10.03 8.19
CA VAL A 282 14.05 11.20 7.64
C VAL A 282 15.03 12.33 7.33
N ILE A 283 15.89 12.71 8.28
CA ILE A 283 16.82 13.83 8.12
C ILE A 283 17.95 13.49 7.13
N GLY A 284 18.51 12.28 7.24
CA GLY A 284 19.70 11.90 6.49
C GLY A 284 19.42 11.38 5.08
N LEU A 285 18.26 10.80 4.82
CA LEU A 285 17.92 10.17 3.55
C LEU A 285 16.70 10.81 2.88
N TRP A 286 15.58 10.87 3.60
CA TRP A 286 14.30 11.26 3.01
C TRP A 286 14.28 12.73 2.57
N ILE A 287 14.66 13.67 3.43
CA ILE A 287 14.65 15.10 3.11
C ILE A 287 15.55 15.40 1.89
N PRO A 288 16.84 14.97 1.84
CA PRO A 288 17.65 15.17 0.66
C PRO A 288 17.08 14.55 -0.62
N LEU A 289 16.52 13.32 -0.52
CA LEU A 289 15.93 12.64 -1.65
C LEU A 289 14.66 13.35 -2.16
N SER A 290 13.74 13.74 -1.28
CA SER A 290 12.51 14.44 -1.66
C SER A 290 12.79 15.79 -2.32
N ILE A 291 13.79 16.54 -1.81
CA ILE A 291 14.28 17.78 -2.45
C ILE A 291 14.79 17.48 -3.87
N ALA A 292 15.63 16.44 -4.02
CA ALA A 292 16.19 16.07 -5.33
C ALA A 292 15.09 15.66 -6.31
N LEU A 293 14.13 14.82 -5.90
CA LEU A 293 13.00 14.40 -6.70
C LEU A 293 12.12 15.58 -7.12
N ASN A 294 11.86 16.53 -6.22
CA ASN A 294 11.14 17.75 -6.54
C ASN A 294 11.88 18.63 -7.59
N GLN A 295 13.20 18.73 -7.51
CA GLN A 295 13.98 19.47 -8.52
C GLN A 295 13.99 18.74 -9.87
N ILE A 296 14.08 17.41 -9.89
CA ILE A 296 13.96 16.60 -11.11
C ILE A 296 12.59 16.82 -11.76
N ASN A 297 11.50 16.75 -10.96
CA ASN A 297 10.14 17.00 -11.46
C ASN A 297 9.98 18.40 -12.07
N ARG A 298 10.49 19.42 -11.38
CA ARG A 298 10.49 20.79 -11.92
C ARG A 298 11.28 20.90 -13.22
N GLY A 299 12.43 20.23 -13.32
CA GLY A 299 13.24 20.16 -14.55
C GLY A 299 12.49 19.51 -15.71
N MET A 300 11.54 18.60 -15.41
CA MET A 300 10.64 17.97 -16.41
C MET A 300 9.35 18.77 -16.65
N GLY A 301 9.18 19.96 -16.06
CA GLY A 301 7.98 20.79 -16.21
C GLY A 301 6.77 20.26 -15.44
N ARG A 302 7.00 19.54 -14.32
CA ARG A 302 5.95 19.00 -13.43
C ARG A 302 5.96 19.73 -12.09
N GLU A 303 4.84 19.63 -11.37
CA GLU A 303 4.73 20.13 -10.00
C GLU A 303 5.53 19.29 -9.00
N ARG A 304 5.56 19.72 -7.75
CA ARG A 304 6.23 18.98 -6.66
C ARG A 304 5.56 17.62 -6.47
N LEU A 305 6.36 16.62 -6.10
CA LEU A 305 5.87 15.29 -5.74
C LEU A 305 5.45 15.23 -4.27
N TYR A 306 6.11 16.06 -3.42
CA TYR A 306 5.95 16.01 -1.97
C TYR A 306 6.11 17.40 -1.36
#